data_045fb71862cdf2998aa9090afd419cee
#
_entry.id   045fb71862cdf2998aa9090afd419cee
#
_cell.length_a   1.000
_cell.length_b   1.000
_cell.length_c   1.000
_cell.angle_alpha   90.00
_cell.angle_beta   90.00
_cell.angle_gamma   90.00
#
_symmetry.space_group_name_H-M   'P 1'
#
loop_
_entity.id
_entity.type
_entity.pdbx_description
1 polymer ?
#
loop_
_entity_poly.entity_id
_entity_poly.type
_entity_poly.pdbx_seq_one_letter_code
_entity_poly.pdbx_strand_id
1 'polypeptide(L)'
;MSSIGIKDMRAFYTIVEEGNISHAAQRLDIAQPALSRQMKRIEEEILNVKLFERGSRRIRLTEAGRVFYTRVERILGMVDGAVREITDIGSGDSGTIKLGTIISSGAMILPDLIAEFHQRFPNVTFEIMEGEGTRILELLDNHLIEIAITRTQVDNLIYDSLVLPNEPLVMVMDSRNSCGEAEDEVKLIELKDRPLIIPLRWKSIFVTNCRRLGFEPKITCISDSIVQNLLMVKMNLGISMVPMSSKTLLTDGNLIYKRLVDPEMTTHTVVAWLKNQTLSTGCVNLLNLFKEMFLDKQN
;
A
#
# COMPACT_ATOMS: atom_id res chain seq x y z
N MET A 1 40.71 -6.59 2.19
CA MET A 1 39.72 -5.48 2.25
C MET A 1 38.58 -5.93 3.13
N SER A 2 38.33 -5.24 4.22
CA SER A 2 37.13 -5.51 5.07
C SER A 2 35.90 -5.14 4.28
N SER A 3 35.03 -6.10 4.01
CA SER A 3 33.76 -5.89 3.30
C SER A 3 32.56 -5.94 4.26
N ILE A 4 31.51 -5.23 3.92
CA ILE A 4 30.24 -5.32 4.64
C ILE A 4 29.54 -6.62 4.20
N GLY A 5 29.25 -7.50 5.15
CA GLY A 5 28.55 -8.74 4.89
C GLY A 5 27.04 -8.65 5.18
N ILE A 6 26.28 -9.67 4.77
CA ILE A 6 24.83 -9.75 5.01
C ILE A 6 24.49 -9.63 6.52
N LYS A 7 25.31 -10.22 7.39
CA LYS A 7 25.13 -10.10 8.86
C LYS A 7 25.27 -8.65 9.35
N ASP A 8 26.20 -7.88 8.76
CA ASP A 8 26.39 -6.48 9.08
C ASP A 8 25.20 -5.64 8.63
N MET A 9 24.68 -5.93 7.44
CA MET A 9 23.48 -5.28 6.90
C MET A 9 22.24 -5.58 7.75
N ARG A 10 22.02 -6.84 8.14
CA ARG A 10 20.90 -7.20 9.05
C ARG A 10 21.03 -6.49 10.40
N ALA A 11 22.22 -6.41 10.96
CA ALA A 11 22.46 -5.70 12.22
C ALA A 11 22.10 -4.22 12.11
N PHE A 12 22.57 -3.53 11.07
CA PHE A 12 22.26 -2.14 10.81
C PHE A 12 20.73 -1.94 10.61
N TYR A 13 20.10 -2.74 9.75
CA TYR A 13 18.66 -2.68 9.48
C TYR A 13 17.82 -2.85 10.76
N THR A 14 18.14 -3.87 11.56
CA THR A 14 17.43 -4.12 12.82
C THR A 14 17.57 -2.96 13.82
N ILE A 15 18.73 -2.30 13.89
CA ILE A 15 18.91 -1.11 14.75
C ILE A 15 17.99 0.03 14.32
N VAL A 16 17.82 0.24 13.02
CA VAL A 16 16.96 1.31 12.48
C VAL A 16 15.50 1.00 12.79
N GLU A 17 15.05 -0.23 12.54
CA GLU A 17 13.67 -0.67 12.79
C GLU A 17 13.29 -0.59 14.28
N GLU A 18 14.17 -1.05 15.17
CA GLU A 18 13.91 -1.00 16.62
C GLU A 18 14.08 0.42 17.20
N GLY A 19 14.74 1.32 16.47
CA GLY A 19 15.04 2.68 16.95
C GLY A 19 15.92 2.72 18.20
N ASN A 20 16.49 1.56 18.62
CA ASN A 20 17.27 1.39 19.84
C ASN A 20 18.23 0.21 19.71
N ILE A 21 19.53 0.43 20.03
CA ILE A 21 20.55 -0.60 19.92
C ILE A 21 20.32 -1.77 20.90
N SER A 22 19.80 -1.51 22.09
CA SER A 22 19.58 -2.56 23.09
C SER A 22 18.44 -3.50 22.67
N HIS A 23 17.34 -2.96 22.14
CA HIS A 23 16.24 -3.76 21.60
C HIS A 23 16.69 -4.55 20.35
N ALA A 24 17.45 -3.91 19.46
CA ALA A 24 18.01 -4.58 18.29
C ALA A 24 18.96 -5.75 18.69
N ALA A 25 19.81 -5.54 19.70
CA ALA A 25 20.69 -6.59 20.20
C ALA A 25 19.90 -7.78 20.78
N GLN A 26 18.83 -7.49 21.54
CA GLN A 26 17.92 -8.52 22.05
C GLN A 26 17.23 -9.28 20.91
N ARG A 27 16.70 -8.58 19.89
CA ARG A 27 16.07 -9.21 18.72
C ARG A 27 17.03 -10.07 17.90
N LEU A 28 18.31 -9.69 17.85
CA LEU A 28 19.36 -10.41 17.14
C LEU A 28 20.03 -11.50 17.98
N ASP A 29 19.65 -11.65 19.25
CA ASP A 29 20.23 -12.58 20.22
C ASP A 29 21.75 -12.42 20.37
N ILE A 30 22.22 -11.16 20.46
CA ILE A 30 23.63 -10.83 20.67
C ILE A 30 23.80 -9.80 21.79
N ALA A 31 25.01 -9.76 22.38
CA ALA A 31 25.31 -8.76 23.41
C ALA A 31 25.34 -7.34 22.80
N GLN A 32 24.66 -6.38 23.44
CA GLN A 32 24.62 -4.97 22.98
C GLN A 32 26.03 -4.37 22.75
N PRO A 33 27.08 -4.63 23.58
CA PRO A 33 28.42 -4.14 23.30
C PRO A 33 29.03 -4.73 22.00
N ALA A 34 28.66 -5.95 21.63
CA ALA A 34 29.10 -6.57 20.39
C ALA A 34 28.46 -5.88 19.17
N LEU A 35 27.14 -5.63 19.22
CA LEU A 35 26.40 -4.91 18.19
C LEU A 35 26.94 -3.48 18.02
N SER A 36 27.20 -2.76 19.11
CA SER A 36 27.78 -1.42 19.09
C SER A 36 29.19 -1.41 18.46
N ARG A 37 30.04 -2.38 18.77
CA ARG A 37 31.36 -2.53 18.15
C ARG A 37 31.26 -2.84 16.67
N GLN A 38 30.32 -3.69 16.28
CA GLN A 38 30.06 -4.02 14.87
C GLN A 38 29.70 -2.76 14.07
N MET A 39 28.76 -1.93 14.57
CA MET A 39 28.40 -0.68 13.92
C MET A 39 29.56 0.30 13.85
N LYS A 40 30.32 0.44 14.95
CA LYS A 40 31.51 1.30 14.96
C LYS A 40 32.54 0.89 13.93
N ARG A 41 32.79 -0.42 13.76
CA ARG A 41 33.67 -0.96 12.73
C ARG A 41 33.18 -0.58 11.32
N ILE A 42 31.91 -0.74 11.03
CA ILE A 42 31.31 -0.39 9.73
C ILE A 42 31.49 1.11 9.46
N GLU A 43 31.15 1.96 10.42
CA GLU A 43 31.24 3.42 10.27
C GLU A 43 32.68 3.92 10.13
N GLU A 44 33.63 3.42 10.96
CA GLU A 44 34.98 3.99 11.10
C GLU A 44 36.02 3.28 10.24
N GLU A 45 35.94 1.95 10.10
CA GLU A 45 36.99 1.17 9.41
C GLU A 45 36.61 0.82 7.97
N ILE A 46 35.32 0.69 7.65
CA ILE A 46 34.89 0.27 6.32
C ILE A 46 34.38 1.45 5.49
N LEU A 47 33.44 2.23 6.00
CA LEU A 47 32.83 3.33 5.26
C LEU A 47 33.50 4.67 5.48
N ASN A 48 34.18 4.86 6.62
CA ASN A 48 34.72 6.13 7.10
C ASN A 48 33.65 7.25 7.10
N VAL A 49 32.39 6.90 7.39
CA VAL A 49 31.23 7.79 7.43
C VAL A 49 30.32 7.38 8.57
N LYS A 50 29.76 8.35 9.28
CA LYS A 50 28.76 8.08 10.31
C LYS A 50 27.39 7.79 9.69
N LEU A 51 26.78 6.69 10.12
CA LEU A 51 25.43 6.28 9.72
C LEU A 51 24.36 6.77 10.71
N PHE A 52 24.76 6.93 11.99
CA PHE A 52 23.91 7.38 13.07
C PHE A 52 24.33 8.74 13.63
N GLU A 53 23.36 9.60 14.00
CA GLU A 53 23.61 10.85 14.68
C GLU A 53 24.03 10.61 16.14
N ARG A 54 25.04 11.35 16.62
CA ARG A 54 25.51 11.26 18.01
C ARG A 54 24.59 12.00 18.98
N GLY A 55 24.41 11.46 20.18
CA GLY A 55 23.80 12.19 21.30
C GLY A 55 22.27 12.13 21.39
N SER A 56 21.59 11.39 20.52
CA SER A 56 20.15 11.19 20.59
C SER A 56 19.78 10.01 21.50
N ARG A 57 18.72 10.16 22.34
CA ARG A 57 18.12 9.04 23.08
C ARG A 57 17.43 8.02 22.16
N ARG A 58 17.12 8.41 20.94
CA ARG A 58 16.58 7.54 19.87
C ARG A 58 17.56 7.53 18.70
N ILE A 59 17.63 6.41 18.02
CA ILE A 59 18.42 6.27 16.79
C ILE A 59 17.88 7.24 15.74
N ARG A 60 18.80 8.06 15.19
CA ARG A 60 18.52 8.91 14.03
C ARG A 60 19.59 8.63 12.99
N LEU A 61 19.14 8.53 11.75
CA LEU A 61 20.04 8.33 10.61
C LEU A 61 20.61 9.66 10.13
N THR A 62 21.91 9.66 9.83
CA THR A 62 22.52 10.71 9.01
C THR A 62 21.99 10.63 7.58
N GLU A 63 22.37 11.55 6.70
CA GLU A 63 22.07 11.45 5.28
C GLU A 63 22.69 10.16 4.67
N ALA A 64 23.95 9.87 4.98
CA ALA A 64 24.60 8.63 4.57
C ALA A 64 23.88 7.38 5.14
N GLY A 65 23.41 7.47 6.40
CA GLY A 65 22.61 6.42 7.03
C GLY A 65 21.31 6.14 6.29
N ARG A 66 20.59 7.18 5.84
CA ARG A 66 19.36 7.01 5.03
C ARG A 66 19.64 6.36 3.68
N VAL A 67 20.67 6.82 2.97
CA VAL A 67 21.08 6.20 1.70
C VAL A 67 21.46 4.72 1.92
N PHE A 68 22.23 4.45 2.97
CA PHE A 68 22.64 3.08 3.29
C PHE A 68 21.44 2.20 3.68
N TYR A 69 20.49 2.73 4.46
CA TYR A 69 19.26 2.02 4.84
C TYR A 69 18.46 1.56 3.62
N THR A 70 18.18 2.46 2.68
CA THR A 70 17.45 2.11 1.45
C THR A 70 18.16 1.03 0.64
N ARG A 71 19.51 1.06 0.57
CA ARG A 71 20.28 0.05 -0.15
C ARG A 71 20.30 -1.29 0.57
N VAL A 72 20.46 -1.26 1.90
CA VAL A 72 20.45 -2.47 2.75
C VAL A 72 19.09 -3.15 2.71
N GLU A 73 17.99 -2.41 2.82
CA GLU A 73 16.62 -2.91 2.70
C GLU A 73 16.45 -3.70 1.39
N ARG A 74 16.91 -3.13 0.28
CA ARG A 74 16.85 -3.77 -1.04
C ARG A 74 17.70 -5.05 -1.12
N ILE A 75 18.94 -5.00 -0.66
CA ILE A 75 19.84 -6.17 -0.68
C ILE A 75 19.27 -7.31 0.17
N LEU A 76 18.80 -7.02 1.37
CA LEU A 76 18.20 -8.02 2.26
C LEU A 76 16.91 -8.60 1.65
N GLY A 77 16.07 -7.77 1.01
CA GLY A 77 14.89 -8.22 0.28
C GLY A 77 15.24 -9.21 -0.84
N MET A 78 16.26 -8.92 -1.63
CA MET A 78 16.75 -9.82 -2.70
C MET A 78 17.30 -11.14 -2.13
N VAL A 79 18.04 -11.11 -1.03
CA VAL A 79 18.57 -12.32 -0.37
C VAL A 79 17.41 -13.18 0.16
N ASP A 80 16.45 -12.56 0.83
CA ASP A 80 15.29 -13.27 1.37
C ASP A 80 14.36 -13.78 0.25
N GLY A 81 14.26 -13.07 -0.88
CA GLY A 81 13.62 -13.52 -2.10
C GLY A 81 14.25 -14.79 -2.66
N ALA A 82 15.57 -14.77 -2.86
CA ALA A 82 16.31 -15.92 -3.38
C ALA A 82 16.19 -17.16 -2.48
N VAL A 83 16.20 -16.97 -1.14
CA VAL A 83 15.98 -18.08 -0.21
C VAL A 83 14.57 -18.64 -0.36
N ARG A 84 13.55 -17.80 -0.48
CA ARG A 84 12.18 -18.25 -0.71
C ARG A 84 12.04 -19.04 -2.02
N GLU A 85 12.55 -18.50 -3.12
CA GLU A 85 12.51 -19.21 -4.42
C GLU A 85 13.06 -20.63 -4.31
N ILE A 86 14.13 -20.84 -3.55
CA ILE A 86 14.77 -22.16 -3.39
C ILE A 86 13.94 -23.06 -2.45
N THR A 87 13.39 -22.51 -1.37
CA THR A 87 12.61 -23.31 -0.38
C THR A 87 11.25 -23.68 -0.89
N ASP A 88 10.65 -22.90 -1.78
CA ASP A 88 9.34 -23.13 -2.37
C ASP A 88 9.36 -24.06 -3.60
N ILE A 89 10.55 -24.57 -4.01
CA ILE A 89 10.71 -25.57 -5.05
C ILE A 89 10.16 -26.93 -4.57
N GLY A 90 8.88 -27.03 -4.36
CA GLY A 90 8.38 -28.34 -3.95
C GLY A 90 6.89 -28.56 -3.98
N SER A 91 6.07 -27.67 -3.48
CA SER A 91 4.64 -27.98 -3.39
C SER A 91 3.70 -26.79 -3.59
N GLY A 92 4.13 -25.57 -3.31
CA GLY A 92 3.22 -24.42 -3.27
C GLY A 92 2.11 -24.52 -2.20
N ASP A 93 2.10 -25.61 -1.43
CA ASP A 93 1.10 -25.91 -0.41
C ASP A 93 1.47 -25.37 0.97
N SER A 94 2.65 -24.76 1.11
CA SER A 94 3.15 -24.13 2.34
C SER A 94 4.06 -22.97 2.02
N GLY A 95 4.29 -22.08 3.00
CA GLY A 95 5.13 -20.90 2.84
C GLY A 95 4.39 -19.61 3.20
N THR A 96 5.04 -18.47 2.96
CA THR A 96 4.48 -17.16 3.28
C THR A 96 4.42 -16.29 2.03
N ILE A 97 3.23 -15.88 1.63
CA ILE A 97 3.00 -14.91 0.55
C ILE A 97 3.06 -13.50 1.13
N LYS A 98 3.95 -12.67 0.59
CA LYS A 98 4.10 -11.26 0.99
C LYS A 98 3.41 -10.34 0.00
N LEU A 99 2.37 -9.66 0.47
CA LEU A 99 1.54 -8.75 -0.31
C LEU A 99 1.70 -7.30 0.17
N GLY A 100 1.71 -6.37 -0.79
CA GLY A 100 1.55 -4.95 -0.49
C GLY A 100 0.21 -4.44 -1.02
N THR A 101 -0.45 -3.59 -0.26
CA THR A 101 -1.73 -3.04 -0.69
C THR A 101 -1.97 -1.63 -0.20
N ILE A 102 -2.73 -0.86 -0.97
CA ILE A 102 -3.36 0.35 -0.45
C ILE A 102 -4.60 -0.04 0.36
N ILE A 103 -4.87 0.70 1.44
CA ILE A 103 -5.94 0.39 2.40
C ILE A 103 -7.28 0.11 1.72
N SER A 104 -7.69 0.97 0.77
CA SER A 104 -9.00 0.83 0.11
C SER A 104 -9.13 -0.45 -0.71
N SER A 105 -8.13 -0.80 -1.52
CA SER A 105 -8.19 -2.00 -2.36
C SER A 105 -7.97 -3.27 -1.55
N GLY A 106 -7.06 -3.24 -0.56
CA GLY A 106 -6.81 -4.37 0.33
C GLY A 106 -8.04 -4.77 1.13
N ALA A 107 -8.65 -3.83 1.81
CA ALA A 107 -9.85 -4.09 2.63
C ALA A 107 -11.03 -4.67 1.84
N MET A 108 -11.05 -4.47 0.52
CA MET A 108 -12.14 -4.91 -0.34
C MET A 108 -11.87 -6.24 -1.05
N ILE A 109 -10.62 -6.53 -1.35
CA ILE A 109 -10.25 -7.66 -2.17
C ILE A 109 -9.69 -8.80 -1.31
N LEU A 110 -8.81 -8.46 -0.36
CA LEU A 110 -8.04 -9.48 0.36
C LEU A 110 -8.88 -10.40 1.24
N PRO A 111 -9.92 -9.95 1.98
CA PRO A 111 -10.67 -10.86 2.83
C PRO A 111 -11.27 -12.04 2.08
N ASP A 112 -11.95 -11.78 0.97
CA ASP A 112 -12.58 -12.85 0.17
C ASP A 112 -11.55 -13.69 -0.57
N LEU A 113 -10.50 -13.05 -1.13
CA LEU A 113 -9.42 -13.73 -1.83
C LEU A 113 -8.66 -14.67 -0.90
N ILE A 114 -8.30 -14.21 0.31
CA ILE A 114 -7.55 -15.02 1.28
C ILE A 114 -8.42 -16.13 1.86
N ALA A 115 -9.70 -15.86 2.12
CA ALA A 115 -10.62 -16.89 2.60
C ALA A 115 -10.75 -18.05 1.62
N GLU A 116 -10.96 -17.75 0.33
CA GLU A 116 -11.04 -18.77 -0.72
C GLU A 116 -9.68 -19.48 -0.94
N PHE A 117 -8.58 -18.72 -0.90
CA PHE A 117 -7.23 -19.27 -1.05
C PHE A 117 -6.88 -20.24 0.09
N HIS A 118 -7.21 -19.89 1.33
CA HIS A 118 -6.93 -20.70 2.51
C HIS A 118 -7.68 -22.03 2.50
N GLN A 119 -8.87 -22.10 1.87
CA GLN A 119 -9.60 -23.37 1.69
C GLN A 119 -8.83 -24.35 0.77
N ARG A 120 -8.14 -23.82 -0.25
CA ARG A 120 -7.36 -24.61 -1.20
C ARG A 120 -5.95 -24.92 -0.71
N PHE A 121 -5.34 -23.99 0.02
CA PHE A 121 -3.94 -24.01 0.48
C PHE A 121 -3.84 -23.66 1.98
N PRO A 122 -4.27 -24.55 2.89
CA PRO A 122 -4.43 -24.24 4.32
C PRO A 122 -3.11 -23.98 5.08
N ASN A 123 -1.97 -24.41 4.53
CA ASN A 123 -0.66 -24.25 5.16
C ASN A 123 0.10 -22.99 4.67
N VAL A 124 -0.48 -22.21 3.76
CA VAL A 124 0.09 -20.96 3.29
C VAL A 124 -0.33 -19.84 4.22
N THR A 125 0.64 -19.03 4.62
CA THR A 125 0.43 -17.81 5.43
C THR A 125 0.59 -16.56 4.60
N PHE A 126 0.06 -15.44 5.11
CA PHE A 126 0.14 -14.14 4.43
C PHE A 126 0.79 -13.10 5.34
N GLU A 127 1.72 -12.33 4.78
CA GLU A 127 2.21 -11.08 5.34
C GLU A 127 1.70 -9.93 4.47
N ILE A 128 0.88 -9.05 5.06
CA ILE A 128 0.25 -7.94 4.32
C ILE A 128 0.85 -6.63 4.81
N MET A 129 1.42 -5.85 3.89
CA MET A 129 1.95 -4.53 4.14
C MET A 129 1.02 -3.49 3.53
N GLU A 130 0.57 -2.53 4.35
CA GLU A 130 -0.27 -1.43 3.89
C GLU A 130 0.54 -0.15 3.73
N GLY A 131 0.17 0.66 2.73
CA GLY A 131 0.83 1.94 2.49
C GLY A 131 0.19 2.73 1.35
N GLU A 132 0.80 3.87 1.04
CA GLU A 132 0.48 4.62 -0.18
C GLU A 132 0.97 3.87 -1.42
N GLY A 133 0.33 4.12 -2.57
CA GLY A 133 0.62 3.38 -3.80
C GLY A 133 2.08 3.44 -4.23
N THR A 134 2.75 4.58 -4.07
CA THR A 134 4.18 4.75 -4.35
C THR A 134 5.04 3.91 -3.41
N ARG A 135 4.70 3.89 -2.11
CA ARG A 135 5.41 3.07 -1.12
C ARG A 135 5.24 1.58 -1.39
N ILE A 136 4.05 1.15 -1.82
CA ILE A 136 3.79 -0.25 -2.18
C ILE A 136 4.65 -0.67 -3.40
N LEU A 137 4.77 0.19 -4.41
CA LEU A 137 5.66 -0.10 -5.54
C LEU A 137 7.14 -0.11 -5.12
N GLU A 138 7.58 0.77 -4.22
CA GLU A 138 8.93 0.71 -3.65
C GLU A 138 9.20 -0.61 -2.91
N LEU A 139 8.25 -1.14 -2.16
CA LEU A 139 8.38 -2.45 -1.50
C LEU A 139 8.53 -3.57 -2.53
N LEU A 140 7.78 -3.49 -3.63
CA LEU A 140 7.88 -4.43 -4.74
C LEU A 140 9.25 -4.35 -5.41
N ASP A 141 9.74 -3.14 -5.74
CA ASP A 141 11.07 -2.90 -6.33
C ASP A 141 12.22 -3.38 -5.45
N ASN A 142 12.01 -3.36 -4.14
CA ASN A 142 12.98 -3.82 -3.15
C ASN A 142 12.83 -5.31 -2.81
N HIS A 143 11.97 -6.07 -3.50
CA HIS A 143 11.69 -7.50 -3.26
C HIS A 143 11.21 -7.82 -1.83
N LEU A 144 10.65 -6.84 -1.13
CA LEU A 144 10.07 -7.02 0.21
C LEU A 144 8.67 -7.64 0.14
N ILE A 145 7.98 -7.44 -0.97
CA ILE A 145 6.72 -8.07 -1.34
C ILE A 145 6.85 -8.70 -2.74
N GLU A 146 5.98 -9.65 -3.05
CA GLU A 146 5.94 -10.30 -4.37
C GLU A 146 4.81 -9.75 -5.25
N ILE A 147 3.72 -9.32 -4.63
CA ILE A 147 2.53 -8.80 -5.32
C ILE A 147 2.11 -7.48 -4.68
N ALA A 148 1.81 -6.49 -5.51
CA ALA A 148 1.26 -5.21 -5.13
C ALA A 148 -0.20 -5.08 -5.59
N ILE A 149 -1.11 -4.67 -4.72
CA ILE A 149 -2.50 -4.34 -5.04
C ILE A 149 -2.69 -2.84 -4.85
N THR A 150 -2.82 -2.12 -5.94
CA THR A 150 -2.81 -0.64 -5.94
C THR A 150 -3.84 -0.06 -6.92
N ARG A 151 -4.02 1.24 -6.88
CA ARG A 151 -4.72 2.05 -7.90
C ARG A 151 -3.77 3.02 -8.61
N THR A 152 -2.48 2.88 -8.34
CA THR A 152 -1.43 3.66 -9.00
C THR A 152 -1.15 3.04 -10.37
N GLN A 153 -1.02 3.89 -11.37
CA GLN A 153 -0.59 3.44 -12.68
C GLN A 153 0.83 2.86 -12.58
N VAL A 154 1.02 1.68 -13.17
CA VAL A 154 2.31 0.98 -13.17
C VAL A 154 2.96 1.07 -14.56
N ASP A 155 4.29 1.06 -14.57
CA ASP A 155 5.07 1.05 -15.80
C ASP A 155 5.17 -0.39 -16.33
N ASN A 156 4.54 -0.63 -17.47
CA ASN A 156 4.55 -1.94 -18.12
C ASN A 156 5.93 -2.39 -18.62
N LEU A 157 6.94 -1.55 -18.58
CA LEU A 157 8.34 -1.95 -18.85
C LEU A 157 8.96 -2.65 -17.64
N ILE A 158 8.49 -2.34 -16.44
CA ILE A 158 9.02 -2.83 -15.17
C ILE A 158 8.15 -3.94 -14.59
N TYR A 159 6.83 -3.78 -14.67
CA TYR A 159 5.85 -4.66 -14.03
C TYR A 159 5.01 -5.41 -15.03
N ASP A 160 4.70 -6.66 -14.71
CA ASP A 160 3.52 -7.35 -15.23
C ASP A 160 2.33 -7.03 -14.33
N SER A 161 1.12 -7.01 -14.88
CA SER A 161 -0.04 -6.63 -14.11
C SER A 161 -1.34 -7.27 -14.60
N LEU A 162 -2.29 -7.40 -13.67
CA LEU A 162 -3.71 -7.65 -13.92
C LEU A 162 -4.47 -6.38 -13.55
N VAL A 163 -5.31 -5.92 -14.46
CA VAL A 163 -6.14 -4.74 -14.25
C VAL A 163 -7.58 -5.17 -14.05
N LEU A 164 -8.16 -4.81 -12.91
CA LEU A 164 -9.58 -5.04 -12.67
C LEU A 164 -10.42 -4.08 -13.52
N PRO A 165 -11.68 -4.45 -13.81
CA PRO A 165 -12.60 -3.56 -14.48
C PRO A 165 -12.71 -2.19 -13.80
N ASN A 166 -12.96 -1.17 -14.60
CA ASN A 166 -13.22 0.16 -14.09
C ASN A 166 -14.47 0.15 -13.21
N GLU A 167 -14.38 0.81 -12.06
CA GLU A 167 -15.51 1.08 -11.19
C GLU A 167 -15.79 2.59 -11.13
N PRO A 168 -17.04 3.02 -11.01
CA PRO A 168 -17.38 4.42 -10.90
C PRO A 168 -16.92 5.01 -9.56
N LEU A 169 -16.52 6.28 -9.60
CA LEU A 169 -16.42 7.10 -8.40
C LEU A 169 -17.82 7.61 -8.05
N VAL A 170 -18.17 7.48 -6.78
CA VAL A 170 -19.47 7.90 -6.25
C VAL A 170 -19.28 9.01 -5.24
N MET A 171 -20.31 9.85 -5.11
CA MET A 171 -20.40 10.83 -4.03
C MET A 171 -21.15 10.19 -2.86
N VAL A 172 -20.49 10.10 -1.72
CA VAL A 172 -21.11 9.65 -0.47
C VAL A 172 -21.48 10.84 0.40
N MET A 173 -22.68 10.83 0.92
CA MET A 173 -23.24 11.89 1.74
C MET A 173 -24.11 11.33 2.86
N ASP A 174 -24.24 12.06 3.95
CA ASP A 174 -25.22 11.76 4.99
C ASP A 174 -26.63 12.11 4.48
N SER A 175 -27.63 11.31 4.82
CA SER A 175 -29.03 11.53 4.40
C SER A 175 -29.57 12.91 4.79
N ARG A 176 -29.06 13.48 5.89
CA ARG A 176 -29.40 14.84 6.35
C ARG A 176 -28.86 15.94 5.42
N ASN A 177 -27.88 15.63 4.58
CA ASN A 177 -27.24 16.57 3.65
C ASN A 177 -27.29 16.05 2.21
N SER A 178 -28.31 15.26 1.89
CA SER A 178 -28.49 14.72 0.54
C SER A 178 -28.67 15.85 -0.48
N CYS A 179 -28.09 15.67 -1.66
CA CYS A 179 -28.26 16.56 -2.80
C CYS A 179 -28.35 15.74 -4.10
N GLY A 180 -28.72 16.42 -5.18
CA GLY A 180 -28.99 15.80 -6.46
C GLY A 180 -30.46 15.40 -6.62
N GLU A 181 -31.03 15.70 -7.81
CA GLU A 181 -32.44 15.45 -8.11
C GLU A 181 -32.75 13.96 -8.28
N ALA A 182 -31.79 13.20 -8.83
CA ALA A 182 -31.94 11.76 -9.02
C ALA A 182 -31.63 10.97 -7.74
N GLU A 183 -32.24 9.79 -7.58
CA GLU A 183 -32.07 8.94 -6.40
C GLU A 183 -30.65 8.36 -6.32
N ASP A 184 -30.14 7.83 -7.43
CA ASP A 184 -28.86 7.10 -7.49
C ASP A 184 -27.73 7.85 -8.19
N GLU A 185 -27.99 9.06 -8.68
CA GLU A 185 -27.02 9.85 -9.44
C GLU A 185 -26.94 11.29 -8.90
N VAL A 186 -25.77 11.90 -9.09
CA VAL A 186 -25.55 13.32 -8.81
C VAL A 186 -24.64 13.90 -9.87
N LYS A 187 -25.01 15.05 -10.42
CA LYS A 187 -24.19 15.82 -11.34
C LYS A 187 -23.17 16.66 -10.58
N LEU A 188 -22.02 16.88 -11.15
CA LEU A 188 -20.96 17.67 -10.49
C LEU A 188 -21.44 19.11 -10.15
N ILE A 189 -22.28 19.71 -10.99
CA ILE A 189 -22.82 21.07 -10.76
C ILE A 189 -23.73 21.14 -9.51
N GLU A 190 -24.39 20.04 -9.12
CA GLU A 190 -25.27 19.98 -7.96
C GLU A 190 -24.49 19.98 -6.62
N LEU A 191 -23.14 19.81 -6.70
CA LEU A 191 -22.23 19.92 -5.57
C LEU A 191 -21.75 21.35 -5.31
N LYS A 192 -22.14 22.30 -6.16
CA LYS A 192 -21.83 23.72 -5.96
C LYS A 192 -22.29 24.17 -4.58
N ASP A 193 -21.43 24.92 -3.89
CA ASP A 193 -21.66 25.48 -2.53
C ASP A 193 -21.79 24.42 -1.41
N ARG A 194 -21.70 23.12 -1.73
CA ARG A 194 -21.69 22.05 -0.72
C ARG A 194 -20.30 21.86 -0.11
N PRO A 195 -20.20 21.56 1.20
CA PRO A 195 -18.92 21.22 1.82
C PRO A 195 -18.44 19.87 1.28
N LEU A 196 -17.19 19.83 0.80
CA LEU A 196 -16.63 18.65 0.13
C LEU A 196 -15.39 18.14 0.85
N ILE A 197 -15.27 16.82 0.92
CA ILE A 197 -14.13 16.07 1.42
C ILE A 197 -13.53 15.33 0.23
N ILE A 198 -12.38 15.76 -0.28
CA ILE A 198 -11.85 15.26 -1.55
C ILE A 198 -10.55 14.51 -1.33
N PRO A 199 -10.44 13.25 -1.82
CA PRO A 199 -9.18 12.53 -1.80
C PRO A 199 -8.10 13.25 -2.60
N LEU A 200 -6.89 13.35 -2.04
CA LEU A 200 -5.77 14.10 -2.64
C LEU A 200 -5.49 13.65 -4.08
N ARG A 201 -5.52 12.33 -4.34
CA ARG A 201 -5.27 11.74 -5.66
C ARG A 201 -6.20 12.24 -6.76
N TRP A 202 -7.45 12.54 -6.44
CA TRP A 202 -8.45 13.01 -7.42
C TRP A 202 -8.71 14.50 -7.35
N LYS A 203 -8.09 15.22 -6.40
CA LYS A 203 -8.31 16.67 -6.21
C LYS A 203 -8.12 17.46 -7.49
N SER A 204 -7.02 17.23 -8.19
CA SER A 204 -6.68 18.02 -9.39
C SER A 204 -7.74 17.88 -10.48
N ILE A 205 -8.13 16.64 -10.82
CA ILE A 205 -9.14 16.40 -11.86
C ILE A 205 -10.52 16.87 -11.42
N PHE A 206 -10.87 16.68 -10.13
CA PHE A 206 -12.14 17.14 -9.58
C PHE A 206 -12.29 18.66 -9.67
N VAL A 207 -11.29 19.41 -9.18
CA VAL A 207 -11.28 20.89 -9.23
C VAL A 207 -11.30 21.38 -10.69
N THR A 208 -10.55 20.73 -11.58
CA THR A 208 -10.55 21.09 -12.99
C THR A 208 -11.94 20.96 -13.63
N ASN A 209 -12.67 19.88 -13.30
CA ASN A 209 -14.02 19.67 -13.79
C ASN A 209 -15.01 20.69 -13.21
N CYS A 210 -14.90 21.03 -11.90
CA CYS A 210 -15.71 22.08 -11.30
C CYS A 210 -15.50 23.44 -12.00
N ARG A 211 -14.25 23.81 -12.29
CA ARG A 211 -13.91 25.05 -12.99
C ARG A 211 -14.47 25.10 -14.42
N ARG A 212 -14.44 23.97 -15.14
CA ARG A 212 -15.07 23.86 -16.45
C ARG A 212 -16.57 24.11 -16.43
N LEU A 213 -17.23 23.77 -15.31
CA LEU A 213 -18.64 24.04 -15.05
C LEU A 213 -18.91 25.43 -14.45
N GLY A 214 -17.87 26.27 -14.30
CA GLY A 214 -18.00 27.68 -13.87
C GLY A 214 -18.08 27.85 -12.35
N PHE A 215 -17.58 26.94 -11.53
CA PHE A 215 -17.56 27.12 -10.08
C PHE A 215 -16.28 26.60 -9.43
N GLU A 216 -15.94 27.15 -8.27
CA GLU A 216 -14.90 26.65 -7.38
C GLU A 216 -15.52 25.75 -6.31
N PRO A 217 -15.00 24.53 -6.10
CA PRO A 217 -15.55 23.62 -5.08
C PRO A 217 -15.22 24.11 -3.67
N LYS A 218 -16.18 24.04 -2.75
CA LYS A 218 -15.99 24.36 -1.34
C LYS A 218 -15.36 23.18 -0.61
N ILE A 219 -14.05 23.03 -0.74
CA ILE A 219 -13.31 21.90 -0.13
C ILE A 219 -13.10 22.22 1.37
N THR A 220 -13.70 21.40 2.23
CA THR A 220 -13.56 21.48 3.68
C THR A 220 -12.38 20.63 4.18
N CYS A 221 -12.11 19.49 3.54
CA CYS A 221 -11.03 18.60 3.92
C CYS A 221 -10.42 17.91 2.69
N ILE A 222 -9.11 17.67 2.75
CA ILE A 222 -8.38 16.85 1.78
C ILE A 222 -7.75 15.71 2.56
N SER A 223 -8.04 14.46 2.21
CA SER A 223 -7.53 13.28 2.89
C SER A 223 -7.47 12.09 1.92
N ASP A 224 -6.40 11.32 1.95
CA ASP A 224 -6.26 10.10 1.13
C ASP A 224 -6.88 8.86 1.76
N SER A 225 -7.28 8.93 3.03
CA SER A 225 -7.89 7.80 3.72
C SER A 225 -9.39 7.72 3.42
N ILE A 226 -9.78 6.76 2.61
CA ILE A 226 -11.22 6.51 2.30
C ILE A 226 -12.03 6.23 3.56
N VAL A 227 -11.47 5.50 4.53
CA VAL A 227 -12.15 5.21 5.81
C VAL A 227 -12.41 6.49 6.60
N GLN A 228 -11.39 7.37 6.71
CA GLN A 228 -11.57 8.68 7.38
C GLN A 228 -12.61 9.54 6.65
N ASN A 229 -12.60 9.54 5.32
CA ASN A 229 -13.57 10.27 4.53
C ASN A 229 -14.99 9.80 4.82
N LEU A 230 -15.25 8.48 4.84
CA LEU A 230 -16.56 7.92 5.18
C LEU A 230 -16.98 8.29 6.61
N LEU A 231 -16.07 8.24 7.58
CA LEU A 231 -16.37 8.64 8.96
C LEU A 231 -16.69 10.14 9.07
N MET A 232 -15.97 11.01 8.35
CA MET A 232 -16.27 12.45 8.33
C MET A 232 -17.64 12.73 7.67
N VAL A 233 -17.99 12.02 6.61
CA VAL A 233 -19.33 12.09 6.00
C VAL A 233 -20.40 11.67 7.00
N LYS A 234 -20.21 10.54 7.70
CA LYS A 234 -21.11 10.10 8.77
C LYS A 234 -21.33 11.15 9.87
N MET A 235 -20.30 11.94 10.17
CA MET A 235 -20.39 13.07 11.10
C MET A 235 -20.99 14.33 10.46
N ASN A 236 -21.50 14.23 9.22
CA ASN A 236 -22.11 15.32 8.44
C ASN A 236 -21.18 16.52 8.20
N LEU A 237 -19.86 16.30 8.07
CA LEU A 237 -18.87 17.34 7.81
C LEU A 237 -18.79 17.74 6.33
N GLY A 238 -19.37 16.94 5.44
CA GLY A 238 -19.37 17.19 4.01
C GLY A 238 -19.72 15.97 3.19
N ILE A 239 -19.62 16.11 1.87
CA ILE A 239 -19.86 15.07 0.87
C ILE A 239 -18.49 14.61 0.38
N SER A 240 -18.24 13.31 0.27
CA SER A 240 -16.95 12.79 -0.20
C SER A 240 -17.07 11.99 -1.49
N MET A 241 -16.00 11.99 -2.29
CA MET A 241 -15.86 11.16 -3.46
C MET A 241 -15.06 9.90 -3.11
N VAL A 242 -15.63 8.72 -3.40
CA VAL A 242 -15.01 7.43 -3.11
C VAL A 242 -15.27 6.43 -4.24
N PRO A 243 -14.49 5.36 -4.41
CA PRO A 243 -14.84 4.25 -5.28
C PRO A 243 -16.15 3.59 -4.85
N MET A 244 -16.97 3.13 -5.79
CA MET A 244 -18.25 2.46 -5.50
C MET A 244 -18.07 1.27 -4.54
N SER A 245 -17.02 0.53 -4.73
CA SER A 245 -16.65 -0.61 -3.90
C SER A 245 -16.49 -0.25 -2.41
N SER A 246 -16.13 1.00 -2.08
CA SER A 246 -15.97 1.46 -0.69
C SER A 246 -17.28 1.45 0.13
N LYS A 247 -18.43 1.23 -0.50
CA LYS A 247 -19.74 1.08 0.16
C LYS A 247 -19.74 -0.04 1.20
N THR A 248 -18.91 -1.06 1.02
CA THR A 248 -18.82 -2.20 1.95
C THR A 248 -17.95 -1.90 3.19
N LEU A 249 -17.09 -0.86 3.15
CA LEU A 249 -16.18 -0.53 4.25
C LEU A 249 -16.89 0.05 5.47
N LEU A 250 -18.04 0.70 5.28
CA LEU A 250 -18.83 1.26 6.35
C LEU A 250 -20.32 1.10 6.04
N THR A 251 -20.92 0.12 6.68
CA THR A 251 -22.38 -0.11 6.57
C THR A 251 -23.09 0.79 7.57
N ASP A 252 -23.70 1.87 7.08
CA ASP A 252 -24.53 2.78 7.88
C ASP A 252 -25.73 3.19 7.05
N GLY A 253 -26.94 2.94 7.57
CA GLY A 253 -28.20 3.24 6.86
C GLY A 253 -28.43 4.73 6.55
N ASN A 254 -27.63 5.62 7.16
CA ASN A 254 -27.70 7.06 6.89
C ASN A 254 -26.80 7.52 5.76
N LEU A 255 -25.88 6.66 5.28
CA LEU A 255 -24.99 7.00 4.17
C LEU A 255 -25.66 6.70 2.83
N ILE A 256 -25.75 7.72 2.00
CA ILE A 256 -26.27 7.66 0.63
C ILE A 256 -25.09 7.71 -0.33
N TYR A 257 -25.07 6.82 -1.30
CA TYR A 257 -24.05 6.73 -2.34
C TYR A 257 -24.70 7.01 -3.69
N LYS A 258 -24.31 8.11 -4.34
CA LYS A 258 -24.81 8.50 -5.67
C LYS A 258 -23.67 8.46 -6.69
N ARG A 259 -23.90 7.86 -7.83
CA ARG A 259 -22.93 7.83 -8.94
C ARG A 259 -22.70 9.27 -9.43
N LEU A 260 -21.42 9.67 -9.50
CA LEU A 260 -21.06 10.96 -10.08
C LEU A 260 -21.20 10.86 -11.60
N VAL A 261 -22.08 11.65 -12.15
CA VAL A 261 -22.32 11.77 -13.59
C VAL A 261 -22.02 13.20 -14.02
N ASP A 262 -21.68 13.36 -15.32
CA ASP A 262 -21.46 14.66 -15.96
C ASP A 262 -20.40 15.55 -15.23
N PRO A 263 -19.10 15.24 -15.35
CA PRO A 263 -18.56 14.06 -16.04
C PRO A 263 -18.53 12.81 -15.16
N GLU A 264 -18.71 11.66 -15.76
CA GLU A 264 -18.44 10.38 -15.08
C GLU A 264 -16.93 10.25 -14.78
N MET A 265 -16.62 9.81 -13.59
CA MET A 265 -15.26 9.55 -13.14
C MET A 265 -15.13 8.10 -12.70
N THR A 266 -14.09 7.44 -13.16
CA THR A 266 -13.85 6.03 -12.86
C THR A 266 -12.46 5.81 -12.28
N THR A 267 -12.27 4.68 -11.63
CA THR A 267 -10.99 4.18 -11.14
C THR A 267 -10.93 2.67 -11.32
N HIS A 268 -9.74 2.08 -11.21
CA HIS A 268 -9.56 0.64 -11.23
C HIS A 268 -8.49 0.22 -10.25
N THR A 269 -8.49 -1.04 -9.88
CA THR A 269 -7.42 -1.66 -9.09
C THR A 269 -6.48 -2.41 -10.02
N VAL A 270 -5.18 -2.31 -9.74
CA VAL A 270 -4.10 -3.00 -10.44
C VAL A 270 -3.44 -3.96 -9.48
N VAL A 271 -3.27 -5.21 -9.87
CA VAL A 271 -2.42 -6.19 -9.21
C VAL A 271 -1.15 -6.31 -10.02
N ALA A 272 -0.01 -5.96 -9.45
CA ALA A 272 1.27 -5.86 -10.15
C ALA A 272 2.36 -6.69 -9.47
N TRP A 273 3.31 -7.17 -10.27
CA TRP A 273 4.52 -7.84 -9.82
C TRP A 273 5.69 -7.51 -10.76
N LEU A 274 6.92 -7.72 -10.29
CA LEU A 274 8.10 -7.43 -11.10
C LEU A 274 8.21 -8.40 -12.29
N LYS A 275 8.41 -7.86 -13.48
CA LYS A 275 8.44 -8.62 -14.74
C LYS A 275 9.56 -9.66 -14.82
N ASN A 276 10.70 -9.36 -14.24
CA ASN A 276 11.89 -10.20 -14.28
C ASN A 276 12.12 -10.99 -12.98
N GLN A 277 11.09 -11.13 -12.16
CA GLN A 277 11.14 -11.91 -10.92
C GLN A 277 10.38 -13.22 -11.09
N THR A 278 10.98 -14.32 -10.69
CA THR A 278 10.26 -15.59 -10.52
C THR A 278 9.37 -15.46 -9.29
N LEU A 279 8.07 -15.61 -9.47
CA LEU A 279 7.13 -15.63 -8.35
C LEU A 279 7.17 -16.99 -7.67
N SER A 280 6.96 -17.01 -6.35
CA SER A 280 6.73 -18.24 -5.60
C SER A 280 5.51 -18.98 -6.14
N THR A 281 5.48 -20.32 -6.01
CA THR A 281 4.33 -21.13 -6.45
C THR A 281 3.04 -20.67 -5.77
N GLY A 282 3.12 -20.28 -4.48
CA GLY A 282 1.99 -19.70 -3.76
C GLY A 282 1.47 -18.41 -4.40
N CYS A 283 2.35 -17.51 -4.83
CA CYS A 283 1.97 -16.30 -5.54
C CYS A 283 1.35 -16.57 -6.91
N VAL A 284 1.88 -17.53 -7.66
CA VAL A 284 1.27 -17.95 -8.95
C VAL A 284 -0.14 -18.51 -8.73
N ASN A 285 -0.33 -19.35 -7.73
CA ASN A 285 -1.64 -19.90 -7.37
C ASN A 285 -2.60 -18.78 -6.94
N LEU A 286 -2.12 -17.79 -6.17
CA LEU A 286 -2.92 -16.63 -5.74
C LEU A 286 -3.35 -15.77 -6.94
N LEU A 287 -2.47 -15.53 -7.91
CA LEU A 287 -2.80 -14.77 -9.12
C LEU A 287 -3.81 -15.52 -10.00
N ASN A 288 -3.73 -16.85 -10.07
CA ASN A 288 -4.70 -17.66 -10.80
C ASN A 288 -6.08 -17.57 -10.13
N LEU A 289 -6.15 -17.72 -8.81
CA LEU A 289 -7.40 -17.55 -8.07
C LEU A 289 -7.96 -16.13 -8.23
N PHE A 290 -7.09 -15.12 -8.21
CA PHE A 290 -7.50 -13.72 -8.45
C PHE A 290 -8.17 -13.55 -9.83
N LYS A 291 -7.61 -14.17 -10.87
CA LYS A 291 -8.23 -14.16 -12.21
C LYS A 291 -9.60 -14.84 -12.20
N GLU A 292 -9.70 -16.04 -11.61
CA GLU A 292 -10.98 -16.77 -11.49
C GLU A 292 -12.06 -15.93 -10.77
N MET A 293 -11.70 -15.26 -9.68
CA MET A 293 -12.67 -14.53 -8.86
C MET A 293 -13.12 -13.21 -9.45
N PHE A 294 -12.20 -12.45 -10.07
CA PHE A 294 -12.43 -11.05 -10.40
C PHE A 294 -12.38 -10.72 -11.91
N LEU A 295 -11.85 -11.60 -12.75
CA LEU A 295 -11.74 -11.35 -14.18
C LEU A 295 -12.62 -12.31 -15.01
N ASP A 296 -12.66 -13.62 -14.67
CA ASP A 296 -13.35 -14.61 -15.47
C ASP A 296 -14.86 -14.69 -15.21
N LYS A 297 -15.37 -14.12 -14.11
CA LYS A 297 -16.81 -14.07 -13.79
C LYS A 297 -17.61 -13.05 -14.61
N GLN A 298 -17.01 -12.35 -15.56
CA GLN A 298 -17.66 -11.32 -16.38
C GLN A 298 -18.01 -11.78 -17.81
N ASN A 299 -17.83 -13.06 -18.12
CA ASN A 299 -18.26 -13.66 -19.39
C ASN A 299 -19.56 -14.45 -19.25
#